data_bc2991f090fadc993c69f9cee4ea3049
#
_entry.id   bc2991f090fadc993c69f9cee4ea3049
#
_cell.length_a   1.000
_cell.length_b   1.000
_cell.length_c   1.000
_cell.angle_alpha   90.00
_cell.angle_beta   90.00
_cell.angle_gamma   90.00
#
_symmetry.space_group_name_H-M   'P 1'
#
loop_
_entity.id
_entity.type
_entity.pdbx_description
1 polymer ?
#
loop_
_entity_poly.entity_id
_entity_poly.type
_entity_poly.pdbx_seq_one_letter_code
_entity_poly.pdbx_strand_id
1 'polypeptide(L)'
;MKIICLFIPFRKIRHKIKKTFLLKNIQRDKIDSYLPKKTLIQINKYNNEDLIKLNKAIIGGGHKGYFNYDEKSKDPKSPLNPWAFIRVKNEAITLKASLESILPAIQRGVIGYNDCTDGSEEIILEFCKQYPSFIPIKYPYEIQIQNPKSEENKLYSYYNYVASFIPKDEWLIKIDVDHYYDAKKLYKSFYIPRKNYHVISYSRIDFIFNEEKFYVYRNKEGEILKAPGDCLAIQNTNLFWKEILIEDDTFKWNTAKNNIENAKSYEILKVRN
;
A
#
# COMPACT_ATOMS: atom_id res chain seq x y z
N MET A 1 -21.69 3.22 22.04
CA MET A 1 -21.51 4.08 20.85
C MET A 1 -22.66 4.07 19.86
N LYS A 2 -23.34 2.93 19.57
CA LYS A 2 -24.58 2.92 18.75
C LYS A 2 -25.71 3.75 19.37
N ILE A 3 -25.80 3.85 20.68
CA ILE A 3 -26.85 4.55 21.41
C ILE A 3 -26.76 6.07 21.25
N ILE A 4 -25.56 6.66 21.31
CA ILE A 4 -25.38 8.13 21.21
C ILE A 4 -25.79 8.67 19.84
N CYS A 5 -25.55 7.90 18.77
CA CYS A 5 -25.91 8.33 17.41
C CYS A 5 -27.41 8.28 17.11
N LEU A 6 -28.20 7.54 17.89
CA LEU A 6 -29.67 7.45 17.72
C LEU A 6 -30.41 8.73 18.14
N PHE A 7 -29.85 9.50 19.09
CA PHE A 7 -30.44 10.73 19.60
C PHE A 7 -30.09 12.01 18.80
N ILE A 8 -29.27 11.90 17.76
CA ILE A 8 -28.91 13.04 16.92
C ILE A 8 -29.84 13.07 15.69
N PRO A 9 -30.77 14.05 15.60
CA PRO A 9 -31.83 14.04 14.58
C PRO A 9 -31.33 14.29 13.16
N PHE A 10 -30.14 14.89 12.98
CA PHE A 10 -29.64 15.28 11.68
C PHE A 10 -28.74 14.21 11.06
N ARG A 11 -29.15 13.63 9.93
CA ARG A 11 -28.42 12.58 9.18
C ARG A 11 -26.97 12.98 8.83
N LYS A 12 -26.76 14.24 8.42
CA LYS A 12 -25.41 14.78 8.09
C LYS A 12 -24.49 14.82 9.29
N ILE A 13 -25.00 15.20 10.48
CA ILE A 13 -24.22 15.26 11.72
C ILE A 13 -23.88 13.84 12.19
N ARG A 14 -24.83 12.91 12.15
CA ARG A 14 -24.57 11.49 12.45
C ARG A 14 -23.51 10.89 11.54
N HIS A 15 -23.55 11.23 10.25
CA HIS A 15 -22.56 10.74 9.29
C HIS A 15 -21.16 11.34 9.57
N LYS A 16 -21.11 12.64 9.89
CA LYS A 16 -19.86 13.31 10.25
C LYS A 16 -19.25 12.74 11.55
N ILE A 17 -20.06 12.51 12.57
CA ILE A 17 -19.63 11.89 13.83
C ILE A 17 -19.14 10.45 13.58
N LYS A 18 -19.91 9.62 12.84
CA LYS A 18 -19.48 8.26 12.48
C LYS A 18 -18.15 8.28 11.73
N LYS A 19 -17.99 9.18 10.75
CA LYS A 19 -16.75 9.32 9.98
C LYS A 19 -15.58 9.74 10.87
N THR A 20 -15.79 10.63 11.83
CA THR A 20 -14.75 11.06 12.79
C THR A 20 -14.35 9.94 13.74
N PHE A 21 -15.30 9.12 14.20
CA PHE A 21 -15.02 8.00 15.10
C PHE A 21 -14.45 6.76 14.38
N LEU A 22 -14.74 6.58 13.09
CA LEU A 22 -14.21 5.48 12.27
C LEU A 22 -12.80 5.75 11.77
N LEU A 23 -12.36 7.01 11.74
CA LEU A 23 -11.03 7.42 11.29
C LEU A 23 -10.15 7.75 12.50
N LYS A 24 -9.38 6.79 12.95
CA LYS A 24 -8.31 7.04 13.92
C LYS A 24 -7.07 7.52 13.19
N ASN A 25 -6.71 8.78 13.41
CA ASN A 25 -5.46 9.33 12.92
C ASN A 25 -4.33 8.94 13.88
N ILE A 26 -3.32 8.25 13.37
CA ILE A 26 -2.12 7.89 14.12
C ILE A 26 -1.03 8.88 13.75
N GLN A 27 -0.63 9.70 14.72
CA GLN A 27 0.45 10.65 14.53
C GLN A 27 1.81 9.92 14.54
N ARG A 28 2.79 10.48 13.82
CA ARG A 28 4.15 9.95 13.68
C ARG A 28 4.79 9.61 15.04
N ASP A 29 4.68 10.54 16.00
CA ASP A 29 5.29 10.42 17.32
C ASP A 29 4.70 9.28 18.17
N LYS A 30 3.53 8.77 17.78
CA LYS A 30 2.86 7.66 18.46
C LYS A 30 3.13 6.31 17.81
N ILE A 31 3.64 6.25 16.59
CA ILE A 31 3.85 4.98 15.90
C ILE A 31 4.86 4.11 16.65
N ASP A 32 5.89 4.70 17.22
CA ASP A 32 6.92 4.02 17.98
C ASP A 32 6.37 3.34 19.25
N SER A 33 5.25 3.82 19.80
CA SER A 33 4.60 3.21 20.98
C SER A 33 3.91 1.87 20.66
N TYR A 34 3.73 1.53 19.41
CA TYR A 34 3.16 0.24 18.99
C TYR A 34 4.22 -0.88 18.93
N LEU A 35 5.51 -0.51 18.91
CA LEU A 35 6.60 -1.47 18.75
C LEU A 35 7.13 -1.95 20.12
N PRO A 36 7.61 -3.20 20.20
CA PRO A 36 8.40 -3.65 21.34
C PRO A 36 9.69 -2.80 21.45
N LYS A 37 10.06 -2.37 22.66
CA LYS A 37 11.25 -1.52 22.88
C LYS A 37 12.53 -2.11 22.27
N LYS A 38 12.73 -3.44 22.39
CA LYS A 38 13.89 -4.14 21.83
C LYS A 38 13.94 -4.00 20.30
N THR A 39 12.82 -4.23 19.64
CA THR A 39 12.70 -4.10 18.18
C THR A 39 12.90 -2.66 17.73
N LEU A 40 12.33 -1.69 18.43
CA LEU A 40 12.49 -0.26 18.12
C LEU A 40 13.96 0.18 18.18
N ILE A 41 14.70 -0.27 19.19
CA ILE A 41 16.14 0.00 19.33
C ILE A 41 16.91 -0.56 18.12
N GLN A 42 16.61 -1.79 17.69
CA GLN A 42 17.27 -2.41 16.55
C GLN A 42 16.96 -1.69 15.23
N ILE A 43 15.69 -1.39 14.97
CA ILE A 43 15.25 -0.65 13.78
C ILE A 43 15.96 0.71 13.68
N ASN A 44 16.11 1.42 14.81
CA ASN A 44 16.68 2.75 14.82
C ASN A 44 18.20 2.79 14.62
N LYS A 45 18.91 1.64 14.71
CA LYS A 45 20.35 1.54 14.40
C LYS A 45 20.65 1.66 12.90
N TYR A 46 19.69 1.37 12.03
CA TYR A 46 19.86 1.35 10.59
C TYR A 46 19.06 2.47 9.93
N ASN A 47 19.54 3.00 8.84
CA ASN A 47 18.78 3.87 7.95
C ASN A 47 18.33 3.11 6.68
N ASN A 48 17.46 3.73 5.90
CA ASN A 48 16.94 3.09 4.69
C ASN A 48 18.03 2.91 3.64
N GLU A 49 18.91 3.91 3.48
CA GLU A 49 19.95 3.90 2.47
C GLU A 49 20.96 2.77 2.68
N ASP A 50 21.35 2.50 3.94
CA ASP A 50 22.28 1.41 4.26
C ASP A 50 21.69 0.05 3.90
N LEU A 51 20.40 -0.18 4.22
CA LEU A 51 19.73 -1.42 3.88
C LEU A 51 19.52 -1.57 2.36
N ILE A 52 19.18 -0.48 1.66
CA ILE A 52 19.06 -0.49 0.20
C ILE A 52 20.39 -0.83 -0.45
N LYS A 53 21.49 -0.19 -0.03
CA LYS A 53 22.85 -0.49 -0.53
C LYS A 53 23.23 -1.95 -0.27
N LEU A 54 22.97 -2.44 0.94
CA LEU A 54 23.23 -3.84 1.29
C LEU A 54 22.45 -4.80 0.37
N ASN A 55 21.18 -4.52 0.12
CA ASN A 55 20.34 -5.36 -0.72
C ASN A 55 20.77 -5.37 -2.19
N LYS A 56 21.26 -4.24 -2.72
CA LYS A 56 21.79 -4.17 -4.11
C LYS A 56 22.95 -5.13 -4.35
N ALA A 57 23.71 -5.47 -3.32
CA ALA A 57 24.82 -6.42 -3.41
C ALA A 57 24.39 -7.90 -3.33
N ILE A 58 23.12 -8.19 -3.05
CA ILE A 58 22.59 -9.55 -2.92
C ILE A 58 22.14 -10.03 -4.30
N ILE A 59 22.55 -11.23 -4.69
CA ILE A 59 22.14 -11.87 -5.94
C ILE A 59 21.49 -13.21 -5.60
N GLY A 60 20.21 -13.38 -6.00
CA GLY A 60 19.48 -14.65 -5.88
C GLY A 60 19.27 -15.15 -4.47
N GLY A 61 19.24 -14.25 -3.48
CA GLY A 61 19.10 -14.59 -2.06
C GLY A 61 18.01 -13.79 -1.34
N GLY A 62 17.83 -14.11 -0.06
CA GLY A 62 16.92 -13.36 0.82
C GLY A 62 17.50 -11.98 1.14
N HIS A 63 16.81 -10.94 0.71
CA HIS A 63 17.18 -9.56 1.05
C HIS A 63 17.02 -9.27 2.54
N LYS A 64 17.63 -8.19 3.02
CA LYS A 64 17.67 -7.77 4.42
C LYS A 64 16.73 -6.59 4.66
N GLY A 65 16.12 -6.56 5.84
CA GLY A 65 15.23 -5.48 6.20
C GLY A 65 14.92 -5.40 7.69
N TYR A 66 14.08 -4.45 8.05
CA TYR A 66 13.61 -4.25 9.42
C TYR A 66 12.86 -5.46 9.97
N PHE A 67 12.27 -6.28 9.10
CA PHE A 67 11.60 -7.52 9.43
C PHE A 67 12.53 -8.58 10.05
N ASN A 68 13.84 -8.46 9.89
CA ASN A 68 14.80 -9.37 10.51
C ASN A 68 14.89 -9.21 12.04
N TYR A 69 14.33 -8.15 12.60
CA TYR A 69 14.45 -7.81 14.03
C TYR A 69 13.24 -8.21 14.89
N ASP A 70 12.22 -8.83 14.29
CA ASP A 70 11.06 -9.34 15.01
C ASP A 70 10.65 -10.71 14.46
N GLU A 71 10.65 -11.73 15.33
CA GLU A 71 10.30 -13.12 14.98
C GLU A 71 8.87 -13.24 14.41
N LYS A 72 7.95 -12.34 14.80
CA LYS A 72 6.59 -12.30 14.26
C LYS A 72 6.55 -11.99 12.76
N SER A 73 7.60 -11.42 12.20
CA SER A 73 7.74 -11.21 10.75
C SER A 73 7.96 -12.52 9.98
N LYS A 74 8.23 -13.63 10.65
CA LYS A 74 8.35 -14.94 10.02
C LYS A 74 6.99 -15.62 9.81
N ASP A 75 5.97 -15.21 10.58
CA ASP A 75 4.61 -15.74 10.40
C ASP A 75 3.99 -15.14 9.14
N PRO A 76 3.59 -15.96 8.14
CA PRO A 76 2.99 -15.49 6.91
C PRO A 76 1.65 -14.76 7.12
N LYS A 77 0.95 -15.04 8.22
CA LYS A 77 -0.34 -14.38 8.56
C LYS A 77 -0.17 -13.12 9.41
N SER A 78 1.06 -12.82 9.82
CA SER A 78 1.35 -11.61 10.59
C SER A 78 1.20 -10.34 9.74
N PRO A 79 0.65 -9.25 10.27
CA PRO A 79 0.70 -7.95 9.59
C PRO A 79 2.13 -7.45 9.39
N LEU A 80 3.14 -8.01 10.11
CA LEU A 80 4.56 -7.69 9.93
C LEU A 80 5.20 -8.39 8.72
N ASN A 81 4.44 -9.24 8.00
CA ASN A 81 4.87 -9.95 6.81
C ASN A 81 3.87 -9.79 5.66
N PRO A 82 3.52 -8.56 5.27
CA PRO A 82 2.57 -8.37 4.19
C PRO A 82 3.19 -8.68 2.83
N TRP A 83 2.34 -9.08 1.89
CA TRP A 83 2.65 -9.12 0.47
C TRP A 83 2.61 -7.71 -0.12
N ALA A 84 3.64 -7.31 -0.84
CA ALA A 84 3.50 -6.19 -1.76
C ALA A 84 2.55 -6.61 -2.90
N PHE A 85 1.46 -5.89 -3.08
CA PHE A 85 0.53 -6.03 -4.19
C PHE A 85 0.77 -4.88 -5.16
N ILE A 86 1.48 -5.18 -6.24
CA ILE A 86 2.01 -4.22 -7.20
C ILE A 86 1.39 -4.47 -8.58
N ARG A 87 1.08 -3.41 -9.32
CA ARG A 87 0.61 -3.46 -10.70
C ARG A 87 1.32 -2.38 -11.50
N VAL A 88 1.82 -2.77 -12.65
CA VAL A 88 2.70 -1.94 -13.48
C VAL A 88 2.18 -1.91 -14.92
N LYS A 89 2.21 -0.71 -15.51
CA LYS A 89 2.11 -0.50 -16.95
C LYS A 89 2.88 0.78 -17.30
N ASN A 90 4.01 0.65 -18.01
CA ASN A 90 4.81 1.78 -18.49
C ASN A 90 5.28 2.74 -17.38
N GLU A 91 6.02 2.20 -16.40
CA GLU A 91 6.53 2.94 -15.24
C GLU A 91 8.08 2.85 -15.13
N ALA A 92 8.79 2.60 -16.23
CA ALA A 92 10.23 2.32 -16.22
C ALA A 92 11.07 3.38 -15.50
N ILE A 93 10.64 4.66 -15.53
CA ILE A 93 11.38 5.78 -14.93
C ILE A 93 11.47 5.65 -13.40
N THR A 94 10.36 5.29 -12.75
CA THR A 94 10.23 5.28 -11.28
C THR A 94 10.34 3.89 -10.68
N LEU A 95 10.02 2.86 -11.47
CA LEU A 95 9.82 1.49 -11.06
C LEU A 95 10.97 0.92 -10.21
N LYS A 96 12.20 1.00 -10.70
CA LYS A 96 13.37 0.45 -10.00
C LYS A 96 13.57 1.10 -8.63
N ALA A 97 13.53 2.43 -8.58
CA ALA A 97 13.71 3.18 -7.34
C ALA A 97 12.59 2.90 -6.33
N SER A 98 11.35 2.79 -6.81
CA SER A 98 10.20 2.44 -5.99
C SER A 98 10.34 1.04 -5.38
N LEU A 99 10.63 0.03 -6.21
CA LEU A 99 10.83 -1.36 -5.76
C LEU A 99 11.99 -1.48 -4.75
N GLU A 100 13.12 -0.83 -5.01
CA GLU A 100 14.26 -0.82 -4.07
C GLU A 100 13.88 -0.16 -2.74
N SER A 101 13.04 0.88 -2.77
CA SER A 101 12.66 1.63 -1.56
C SER A 101 11.81 0.81 -0.59
N ILE A 102 11.07 -0.19 -1.05
CA ILE A 102 10.24 -1.05 -0.19
C ILE A 102 10.97 -2.26 0.37
N LEU A 103 12.10 -2.68 -0.22
CA LEU A 103 12.82 -3.89 0.18
C LEU A 103 13.15 -3.94 1.68
N PRO A 104 13.58 -2.85 2.34
CA PRO A 104 13.86 -2.92 3.76
C PRO A 104 12.63 -3.13 4.65
N ALA A 105 11.42 -2.95 4.12
CA ALA A 105 10.17 -3.08 4.86
C ALA A 105 9.40 -4.36 4.53
N ILE A 106 9.47 -4.84 3.29
CA ILE A 106 8.60 -5.89 2.76
C ILE A 106 9.43 -7.07 2.28
N GLN A 107 9.06 -8.28 2.71
CA GLN A 107 9.83 -9.49 2.45
C GLN A 107 9.47 -10.17 1.14
N ARG A 108 8.26 -9.96 0.63
CA ARG A 108 7.67 -10.71 -0.49
C ARG A 108 6.61 -9.90 -1.21
N GLY A 109 6.32 -10.26 -2.45
CA GLY A 109 5.30 -9.56 -3.20
C GLY A 109 4.90 -10.26 -4.49
N VAL A 110 3.82 -9.77 -5.09
CA VAL A 110 3.42 -10.06 -6.46
C VAL A 110 3.50 -8.78 -7.27
N ILE A 111 4.14 -8.86 -8.43
CA ILE A 111 4.29 -7.74 -9.36
C ILE A 111 3.56 -8.09 -10.64
N GLY A 112 2.31 -7.63 -10.74
CA GLY A 112 1.52 -7.74 -11.95
C GLY A 112 1.99 -6.73 -12.99
N TYR A 113 2.03 -7.14 -14.26
CA TYR A 113 2.34 -6.24 -15.37
C TYR A 113 1.58 -6.65 -16.63
N ASN A 114 1.29 -5.67 -17.48
CA ASN A 114 0.65 -5.92 -18.77
C ASN A 114 1.04 -4.85 -19.80
N ASP A 115 1.15 -5.24 -21.05
CA ASP A 115 1.36 -4.37 -22.22
C ASP A 115 2.41 -3.26 -21.99
N CYS A 116 3.53 -3.62 -21.33
CA CYS A 116 4.63 -2.69 -21.13
C CYS A 116 5.43 -2.53 -22.43
N THR A 117 5.71 -1.27 -22.81
CA THR A 117 6.42 -0.91 -24.05
C THR A 117 7.63 -0.02 -23.80
N ASP A 118 7.95 0.28 -22.52
CA ASP A 118 8.96 1.26 -22.10
C ASP A 118 10.16 0.63 -21.36
N GLY A 119 10.24 -0.72 -21.31
CA GLY A 119 11.27 -1.44 -20.55
C GLY A 119 10.86 -1.84 -19.13
N SER A 120 9.62 -1.55 -18.71
CA SER A 120 9.13 -1.93 -17.37
C SER A 120 9.13 -3.45 -17.16
N GLU A 121 8.78 -4.25 -18.19
CA GLU A 121 8.76 -5.72 -18.07
C GLU A 121 10.14 -6.26 -17.75
N GLU A 122 11.18 -5.80 -18.45
CA GLU A 122 12.57 -6.20 -18.25
C GLU A 122 13.06 -5.86 -16.84
N ILE A 123 12.72 -4.66 -16.35
CA ILE A 123 13.07 -4.23 -14.98
C ILE A 123 12.42 -5.14 -13.94
N ILE A 124 11.14 -5.53 -14.13
CA ILE A 124 10.44 -6.44 -13.24
C ILE A 124 11.09 -7.80 -13.20
N LEU A 125 11.39 -8.36 -14.38
CA LEU A 125 11.99 -9.70 -14.48
C LEU A 125 13.39 -9.73 -13.87
N GLU A 126 14.20 -8.71 -14.10
CA GLU A 126 15.52 -8.57 -13.46
C GLU A 126 15.39 -8.46 -11.94
N PHE A 127 14.49 -7.61 -11.45
CA PHE A 127 14.23 -7.45 -10.02
C PHE A 127 13.80 -8.75 -9.36
N CYS A 128 12.85 -9.48 -9.94
CA CYS A 128 12.38 -10.75 -9.40
C CYS A 128 13.44 -11.86 -9.47
N LYS A 129 14.33 -11.84 -10.47
CA LYS A 129 15.50 -12.73 -10.53
C LYS A 129 16.48 -12.45 -9.39
N GLN A 130 16.69 -11.17 -9.07
CA GLN A 130 17.55 -10.76 -7.94
C GLN A 130 16.90 -11.06 -6.59
N TYR A 131 15.59 -10.86 -6.47
CA TYR A 131 14.81 -11.05 -5.24
C TYR A 131 13.66 -12.08 -5.46
N PRO A 132 13.94 -13.40 -5.40
CA PRO A 132 12.97 -14.44 -5.77
C PRO A 132 11.71 -14.52 -4.89
N SER A 133 11.67 -13.80 -3.79
CA SER A 133 10.47 -13.64 -2.96
C SER A 133 9.42 -12.70 -3.56
N PHE A 134 9.76 -12.00 -4.65
CA PHE A 134 8.84 -11.24 -5.47
C PHE A 134 8.54 -12.01 -6.76
N ILE A 135 7.26 -12.21 -7.04
CA ILE A 135 6.76 -13.07 -8.12
C ILE A 135 6.25 -12.19 -9.27
N PRO A 136 6.84 -12.27 -10.48
CA PRO A 136 6.34 -11.53 -11.63
C PRO A 136 5.09 -12.23 -12.19
N ILE A 137 4.03 -11.48 -12.44
CA ILE A 137 2.75 -11.98 -12.95
C ILE A 137 2.37 -11.22 -14.20
N LYS A 138 2.52 -11.84 -15.36
CA LYS A 138 2.05 -11.25 -16.63
C LYS A 138 0.54 -11.42 -16.74
N TYR A 139 -0.19 -10.30 -16.89
CA TYR A 139 -1.61 -10.35 -17.19
C TYR A 139 -1.80 -10.62 -18.70
N PRO A 140 -2.60 -11.62 -19.10
CA PRO A 140 -2.63 -12.06 -20.49
C PRO A 140 -3.52 -11.21 -21.40
N TYR A 141 -4.28 -10.25 -20.84
CA TYR A 141 -5.24 -9.44 -21.60
C TYR A 141 -4.82 -7.97 -21.58
N GLU A 142 -5.16 -7.26 -22.67
CA GLU A 142 -5.04 -5.81 -22.74
C GLU A 142 -6.04 -5.12 -21.81
N ILE A 143 -5.60 -4.09 -21.08
CA ILE A 143 -6.49 -3.27 -20.24
C ILE A 143 -7.04 -2.12 -21.05
N GLN A 144 -8.36 -2.03 -21.11
CA GLN A 144 -9.11 -1.01 -21.83
C GLN A 144 -9.96 -0.20 -20.84
N ILE A 145 -9.53 1.04 -20.56
CA ILE A 145 -10.21 1.92 -19.60
C ILE A 145 -11.57 2.39 -20.14
N GLN A 146 -11.64 2.65 -21.47
CA GLN A 146 -12.84 3.08 -22.14
C GLN A 146 -13.37 1.95 -23.03
N ASN A 147 -14.68 1.67 -22.92
CA ASN A 147 -15.36 0.67 -23.75
C ASN A 147 -14.64 -0.69 -23.80
N PRO A 148 -14.40 -1.36 -22.66
CA PRO A 148 -13.74 -2.65 -22.63
C PRO A 148 -14.54 -3.68 -23.44
N LYS A 149 -13.84 -4.44 -24.28
CA LYS A 149 -14.45 -5.43 -25.19
C LYS A 149 -14.99 -6.66 -24.44
N SER A 150 -14.39 -6.98 -23.30
CA SER A 150 -14.78 -8.11 -22.46
C SER A 150 -14.53 -7.80 -20.98
N GLU A 151 -14.95 -8.70 -20.11
CA GLU A 151 -14.72 -8.61 -18.66
C GLU A 151 -13.23 -8.60 -18.32
N GLU A 152 -12.43 -9.39 -19.03
CA GLU A 152 -10.98 -9.51 -18.83
C GLU A 152 -10.23 -8.21 -19.19
N ASN A 153 -10.78 -7.41 -20.11
CA ASN A 153 -10.18 -6.13 -20.50
C ASN A 153 -10.39 -5.01 -19.47
N LYS A 154 -11.18 -5.27 -18.43
CA LYS A 154 -11.44 -4.29 -17.37
C LYS A 154 -10.31 -4.24 -16.33
N LEU A 155 -10.04 -3.05 -15.83
CA LEU A 155 -8.95 -2.84 -14.88
C LEU A 155 -9.12 -3.65 -13.57
N TYR A 156 -10.34 -3.78 -13.05
CA TYR A 156 -10.55 -4.56 -11.82
C TYR A 156 -10.33 -6.07 -12.02
N SER A 157 -10.51 -6.59 -13.24
CA SER A 157 -10.18 -7.99 -13.56
C SER A 157 -8.68 -8.24 -13.45
N TYR A 158 -7.86 -7.31 -13.93
CA TYR A 158 -6.41 -7.33 -13.72
C TYR A 158 -6.05 -7.28 -12.22
N TYR A 159 -6.69 -6.42 -11.44
CA TYR A 159 -6.48 -6.36 -9.99
C TYR A 159 -6.78 -7.71 -9.33
N ASN A 160 -7.95 -8.29 -9.63
CA ASN A 160 -8.37 -9.57 -9.09
C ASN A 160 -7.42 -10.70 -9.50
N TYR A 161 -6.97 -10.70 -10.75
CA TYR A 161 -6.03 -11.70 -11.25
C TYR A 161 -4.71 -11.66 -10.47
N VAL A 162 -4.08 -10.49 -10.33
CA VAL A 162 -2.82 -10.35 -9.58
C VAL A 162 -3.02 -10.67 -8.10
N ALA A 163 -4.14 -10.24 -7.50
CA ALA A 163 -4.43 -10.51 -6.09
C ALA A 163 -4.69 -12.00 -5.81
N SER A 164 -5.13 -12.78 -6.81
CA SER A 164 -5.38 -14.22 -6.65
C SER A 164 -4.13 -15.03 -6.30
N PHE A 165 -2.94 -14.49 -6.55
CA PHE A 165 -1.66 -15.09 -6.18
C PHE A 165 -1.26 -14.82 -4.72
N ILE A 166 -2.01 -13.97 -4.00
CA ILE A 166 -1.77 -13.70 -2.57
C ILE A 166 -2.65 -14.65 -1.74
N PRO A 167 -2.06 -15.48 -0.87
CA PRO A 167 -2.82 -16.42 -0.07
C PRO A 167 -3.90 -15.76 0.79
N LYS A 168 -5.00 -16.47 0.97
CA LYS A 168 -6.08 -16.06 1.85
C LYS A 168 -5.60 -15.94 3.30
N ASP A 169 -6.16 -14.99 4.04
CA ASP A 169 -5.85 -14.65 5.43
C ASP A 169 -4.44 -14.09 5.65
N GLU A 170 -3.66 -13.85 4.61
CA GLU A 170 -2.40 -13.12 4.71
C GLU A 170 -2.60 -11.63 4.46
N TRP A 171 -1.70 -10.81 4.96
CA TRP A 171 -1.77 -9.35 4.77
C TRP A 171 -1.20 -8.97 3.42
N LEU A 172 -1.80 -7.97 2.79
CA LEU A 172 -1.25 -7.32 1.61
C LEU A 172 -1.18 -5.80 1.81
N ILE A 173 -0.26 -5.18 1.09
CA ILE A 173 -0.16 -3.73 0.95
C ILE A 173 -0.14 -3.37 -0.53
N LYS A 174 -1.09 -2.53 -0.95
CA LYS A 174 -1.07 -1.94 -2.28
C LYS A 174 0.10 -0.97 -2.39
N ILE A 175 0.97 -1.20 -3.34
CA ILE A 175 2.13 -0.39 -3.66
C ILE A 175 1.96 0.16 -5.06
N ASP A 176 2.06 1.47 -5.21
CA ASP A 176 2.13 2.16 -6.50
C ASP A 176 3.58 2.53 -6.78
N VAL A 177 4.05 2.23 -7.99
CA VAL A 177 5.48 2.29 -8.34
C VAL A 177 5.95 3.65 -8.85
N ASP A 178 5.05 4.63 -8.89
CA ASP A 178 5.34 6.05 -9.03
C ASP A 178 5.65 6.75 -7.69
N HIS A 179 5.66 5.97 -6.59
CA HIS A 179 5.97 6.45 -5.24
C HIS A 179 7.34 5.98 -4.75
N TYR A 180 8.00 6.81 -3.93
CA TYR A 180 9.16 6.43 -3.12
C TYR A 180 8.76 6.26 -1.66
N TYR A 181 9.12 5.14 -1.04
CA TYR A 181 8.66 4.78 0.30
C TYR A 181 9.74 4.97 1.36
N ASP A 182 9.39 5.58 2.49
CA ASP A 182 10.20 5.52 3.69
C ASP A 182 10.03 4.14 4.35
N ALA A 183 10.91 3.21 4.01
CA ALA A 183 10.81 1.82 4.44
C ALA A 183 10.76 1.67 5.97
N LYS A 184 11.48 2.51 6.72
CA LYS A 184 11.46 2.46 8.19
C LYS A 184 10.09 2.80 8.74
N LYS A 185 9.46 3.85 8.24
CA LYS A 185 8.11 4.24 8.65
C LYS A 185 7.08 3.23 8.17
N LEU A 186 7.25 2.72 6.94
CA LEU A 186 6.40 1.69 6.37
C LEU A 186 6.39 0.44 7.25
N TYR A 187 7.56 -0.10 7.60
CA TYR A 187 7.65 -1.28 8.47
C TYR A 187 7.07 -1.02 9.87
N LYS A 188 7.36 0.15 10.48
CA LYS A 188 6.78 0.53 11.78
C LYS A 188 5.26 0.54 11.74
N SER A 189 4.65 0.93 10.61
CA SER A 189 3.19 0.99 10.48
C SER A 189 2.52 -0.39 10.56
N PHE A 190 3.23 -1.46 10.23
CA PHE A 190 2.71 -2.83 10.29
C PHE A 190 2.44 -3.31 11.74
N TYR A 191 2.91 -2.58 12.75
CA TYR A 191 2.56 -2.83 14.16
C TYR A 191 1.21 -2.23 14.57
N ILE A 192 0.59 -1.40 13.74
CA ILE A 192 -0.65 -0.69 14.08
C ILE A 192 -1.87 -1.61 14.09
N PRO A 193 -2.06 -2.54 13.12
CA PRO A 193 -3.22 -3.41 13.13
C PRO A 193 -3.26 -4.30 14.37
N ARG A 194 -4.42 -4.34 15.03
CA ARG A 194 -4.68 -5.21 16.19
C ARG A 194 -5.70 -6.30 15.88
N LYS A 195 -6.39 -6.16 14.75
CA LYS A 195 -7.48 -7.04 14.32
C LYS A 195 -7.42 -7.22 12.81
N ASN A 196 -7.88 -8.35 12.34
CA ASN A 196 -7.89 -8.72 10.92
C ASN A 196 -8.73 -7.80 10.02
N TYR A 197 -9.69 -7.08 10.59
CA TYR A 197 -10.52 -6.11 9.88
C TYR A 197 -9.98 -4.66 9.91
N HIS A 198 -8.78 -4.44 10.47
CA HIS A 198 -8.15 -3.13 10.40
C HIS A 198 -7.59 -2.89 9.00
N VAL A 199 -7.78 -1.68 8.50
CA VAL A 199 -7.20 -1.19 7.26
C VAL A 199 -6.32 0.00 7.57
N ILE A 200 -5.08 -0.04 7.11
CA ILE A 200 -4.16 1.10 7.22
C ILE A 200 -4.21 1.87 5.91
N SER A 201 -4.47 3.16 5.98
CA SER A 201 -4.36 4.07 4.83
C SER A 201 -3.17 5.00 5.04
N TYR A 202 -2.37 5.15 4.00
CA TYR A 202 -1.17 6.00 4.00
C TYR A 202 -1.46 7.33 3.33
N SER A 203 -0.93 8.42 3.89
CA SER A 203 -0.89 9.71 3.17
C SER A 203 0.39 9.79 2.36
N ARG A 204 0.36 10.55 1.26
CA ARG A 204 1.53 10.85 0.45
C ARG A 204 1.83 12.34 0.44
N ILE A 205 3.05 12.67 0.05
CA ILE A 205 3.49 14.02 -0.26
C ILE A 205 3.75 14.03 -1.77
N ASP A 206 3.08 14.93 -2.48
CA ASP A 206 3.30 15.10 -3.90
C ASP A 206 4.45 16.08 -4.13
N PHE A 207 5.39 15.68 -5.01
CA PHE A 207 6.51 16.51 -5.44
C PHE A 207 6.27 17.01 -6.85
N ILE A 208 6.64 18.28 -7.08
CA ILE A 208 6.75 18.84 -8.41
C ILE A 208 8.24 18.92 -8.74
N PHE A 209 8.61 18.37 -9.89
CA PHE A 209 9.97 18.49 -10.40
C PHE A 209 10.00 19.57 -11.48
N ASN A 210 10.81 20.60 -11.27
CA ASN A 210 11.03 21.67 -12.23
C ASN A 210 12.47 22.21 -12.11
N GLU A 211 13.15 22.43 -13.23
CA GLU A 211 14.52 22.97 -13.28
C GLU A 211 15.48 22.26 -12.31
N GLU A 212 15.51 20.92 -12.35
CA GLU A 212 16.34 20.07 -11.49
C GLU A 212 16.09 20.22 -9.98
N LYS A 213 14.97 20.82 -9.59
CA LYS A 213 14.59 20.99 -8.18
C LYS A 213 13.26 20.32 -7.88
N PHE A 214 13.15 19.82 -6.65
CA PHE A 214 11.89 19.30 -6.13
C PHE A 214 11.19 20.35 -5.28
N TYR A 215 9.91 20.54 -5.55
CA TYR A 215 9.03 21.44 -4.81
C TYR A 215 7.92 20.63 -4.13
N VAL A 216 7.42 21.14 -3.01
CA VAL A 216 6.27 20.58 -2.30
C VAL A 216 5.24 21.67 -2.07
N TYR A 217 3.98 21.30 -2.14
CA TYR A 217 2.91 22.21 -1.78
C TYR A 217 2.88 22.46 -0.28
N ARG A 218 2.69 23.73 0.11
CA ARG A 218 2.47 24.15 1.49
C ARG A 218 1.15 24.90 1.61
N ASN A 219 0.50 24.77 2.77
CA ASN A 219 -0.64 25.61 3.12
C ASN A 219 -0.19 27.03 3.52
N LYS A 220 -1.16 27.91 3.85
CA LYS A 220 -0.88 29.29 4.28
C LYS A 220 -0.07 29.36 5.58
N GLU A 221 -0.17 28.36 6.42
CA GLU A 221 0.56 28.19 7.68
C GLU A 221 1.99 27.60 7.48
N GLY A 222 2.39 27.32 6.23
CA GLY A 222 3.70 26.78 5.87
C GLY A 222 3.85 25.26 6.07
N GLU A 223 2.77 24.54 6.43
CA GLU A 223 2.79 23.09 6.57
C GLU A 223 2.73 22.42 5.19
N ILE A 224 3.48 21.31 5.02
CA ILE A 224 3.43 20.53 3.79
C ILE A 224 2.05 19.91 3.63
N LEU A 225 1.42 20.15 2.48
CA LEU A 225 0.16 19.53 2.11
C LEU A 225 0.37 18.04 1.86
N LYS A 226 -0.50 17.24 2.43
CA LYS A 226 -0.51 15.78 2.27
C LYS A 226 -1.76 15.38 1.52
N ALA A 227 -1.57 14.70 0.42
CA ALA A 227 -2.69 14.10 -0.30
C ALA A 227 -3.16 12.82 0.41
N PRO A 228 -4.46 12.50 0.41
CA PRO A 228 -4.92 11.18 0.81
C PRO A 228 -4.32 10.16 -0.18
N GLY A 229 -3.57 9.20 0.35
CA GLY A 229 -3.04 8.11 -0.45
C GLY A 229 -4.11 7.04 -0.67
N ASP A 230 -3.99 6.33 -1.76
CA ASP A 230 -4.74 5.13 -2.10
C ASP A 230 -3.98 3.84 -1.80
N CYS A 231 -2.76 3.96 -1.27
CA CYS A 231 -2.01 2.85 -0.71
C CYS A 231 -2.67 2.37 0.58
N LEU A 232 -2.99 1.08 0.63
CA LEU A 232 -3.68 0.44 1.76
C LEU A 232 -2.95 -0.82 2.18
N ALA A 233 -2.87 -1.06 3.50
CA ALA A 233 -2.53 -2.38 4.04
C ALA A 233 -3.78 -3.01 4.66
N ILE A 234 -4.09 -4.25 4.26
CA ILE A 234 -5.31 -4.97 4.63
C ILE A 234 -5.05 -6.48 4.61
N GLN A 235 -5.79 -7.24 5.43
CA GLN A 235 -5.77 -8.69 5.34
C GLN A 235 -6.62 -9.18 4.14
N ASN A 236 -6.11 -10.17 3.39
CA ASN A 236 -6.81 -10.78 2.27
C ASN A 236 -7.90 -11.76 2.76
N THR A 237 -9.03 -11.21 3.19
CA THR A 237 -10.22 -11.98 3.64
C THR A 237 -11.23 -12.17 2.53
N ASN A 238 -10.83 -12.69 1.37
CA ASN A 238 -11.61 -12.74 0.11
C ASN A 238 -11.85 -11.35 -0.48
N LEU A 239 -10.80 -10.56 -0.56
CA LEU A 239 -10.85 -9.27 -1.25
C LEU A 239 -11.08 -9.47 -2.75
N PHE A 240 -11.98 -8.69 -3.32
CA PHE A 240 -12.13 -8.59 -4.76
C PHE A 240 -12.44 -7.14 -5.13
N TRP A 241 -12.01 -6.74 -6.31
CA TRP A 241 -12.26 -5.43 -6.89
C TRP A 241 -13.39 -5.52 -7.90
N LYS A 242 -14.21 -4.51 -7.95
CA LYS A 242 -15.23 -4.33 -8.98
C LYS A 242 -15.37 -2.86 -9.34
N GLU A 243 -15.86 -2.61 -10.53
CA GLU A 243 -16.21 -1.30 -11.00
C GLU A 243 -17.51 -0.81 -10.37
N ILE A 244 -17.57 0.47 -10.00
CA ILE A 244 -18.81 1.13 -9.59
C ILE A 244 -18.99 2.36 -10.47
N LEU A 245 -20.12 2.42 -11.14
CA LEU A 245 -20.62 3.62 -11.78
C LEU A 245 -21.13 4.57 -10.68
N ILE A 246 -20.60 5.79 -10.65
CA ILE A 246 -21.12 6.86 -9.80
C ILE A 246 -21.90 7.78 -10.71
N GLU A 247 -23.12 8.15 -10.32
CA GLU A 247 -24.11 8.91 -11.11
C GLU A 247 -23.64 10.29 -11.63
N ASP A 248 -22.47 10.76 -11.20
CA ASP A 248 -21.86 12.03 -11.61
C ASP A 248 -20.70 11.83 -12.57
N ASP A 249 -20.82 11.34 -13.75
CA ASP A 249 -19.86 11.27 -14.88
C ASP A 249 -18.34 11.25 -14.52
N THR A 250 -17.97 11.15 -13.26
CA THR A 250 -16.61 11.07 -12.77
C THR A 250 -16.28 9.64 -12.36
N PHE A 251 -15.48 9.00 -13.17
CA PHE A 251 -14.91 7.68 -12.88
C PHE A 251 -14.05 7.75 -11.61
N LYS A 252 -14.59 7.29 -10.47
CA LYS A 252 -13.84 7.19 -9.21
C LYS A 252 -13.55 5.73 -8.91
N TRP A 253 -12.28 5.37 -8.99
CA TRP A 253 -11.81 4.07 -8.54
C TRP A 253 -12.00 3.94 -7.03
N ASN A 254 -12.86 3.02 -6.62
CA ASN A 254 -13.18 2.81 -5.22
C ASN A 254 -12.88 1.37 -4.81
N THR A 255 -11.60 0.99 -4.91
CA THR A 255 -11.11 -0.36 -4.67
C THR A 255 -11.42 -0.89 -3.26
N ALA A 256 -11.31 -0.04 -2.25
CA ALA A 256 -11.54 -0.47 -0.87
C ALA A 256 -13.01 -0.32 -0.40
N LYS A 257 -13.76 0.61 -1.00
CA LYS A 257 -15.07 1.00 -0.48
C LYS A 257 -16.15 -0.06 -0.67
N ASN A 258 -16.05 -0.88 -1.71
CA ASN A 258 -17.04 -1.90 -2.02
C ASN A 258 -16.87 -3.18 -1.22
N ASN A 259 -15.64 -3.55 -0.92
CA ASN A 259 -15.36 -4.62 0.03
C ASN A 259 -15.73 -4.20 1.46
N ILE A 260 -15.71 -2.88 1.74
CA ILE A 260 -16.06 -2.30 3.03
C ILE A 260 -17.58 -2.20 3.22
N GLU A 261 -18.39 -2.02 2.17
CA GLU A 261 -19.86 -1.99 2.28
C GLU A 261 -20.46 -3.37 2.55
N ASN A 262 -19.86 -4.42 2.04
CA ASN A 262 -20.24 -5.80 2.32
C ASN A 262 -19.58 -6.36 3.61
N ALA A 263 -18.48 -5.76 4.06
CA ALA A 263 -17.82 -6.08 5.30
C ALA A 263 -18.34 -5.16 6.41
N LYS A 264 -19.24 -5.64 7.21
CA LYS A 264 -19.97 -4.90 8.27
C LYS A 264 -19.10 -4.21 9.34
N SER A 265 -17.74 -4.16 9.23
CA SER A 265 -16.88 -3.68 10.32
C SER A 265 -15.39 -3.44 10.03
N TYR A 266 -14.98 -2.77 8.94
CA TYR A 266 -13.59 -2.34 8.83
C TYR A 266 -13.35 -1.01 9.57
N GLU A 267 -12.31 -0.94 10.39
CA GLU A 267 -11.81 0.28 11.01
C GLU A 267 -10.61 0.80 10.20
N ILE A 268 -10.76 1.98 9.59
CA ILE A 268 -9.68 2.59 8.80
C ILE A 268 -8.76 3.38 9.74
N LEU A 269 -7.51 2.95 9.81
CA LEU A 269 -6.44 3.59 10.56
C LEU A 269 -5.60 4.44 9.61
N LYS A 270 -5.62 5.76 9.76
CA LYS A 270 -4.79 6.66 8.96
C LYS A 270 -3.46 6.89 9.63
N VAL A 271 -2.38 6.59 8.90
CA VAL A 271 -1.03 6.98 9.29
C VAL A 271 -0.76 8.37 8.71
N ARG A 272 -0.52 9.34 9.59
CA ARG A 272 -0.01 10.66 9.19
C ARG A 272 1.51 10.64 9.32
N ASN A 273 2.17 10.99 8.25
CA ASN A 273 3.62 11.22 8.22
C ASN A 273 3.98 12.53 8.91
#